data_a98c105a2ffd9f14eb79498134bef197
#
_entry.id   a98c105a2ffd9f14eb79498134bef197
#
_cell.length_a   1.000
_cell.length_b   1.000
_cell.length_c   1.000
_cell.angle_alpha   90.00
_cell.angle_beta   90.00
_cell.angle_gamma   90.00
#
_symmetry.space_group_name_H-M   'P 1'
#
loop_
_entity.id
_entity.type
_entity.pdbx_description
1 polymer ?
#
loop_
_entity_poly.entity_id
_entity_poly.type
_entity_poly.pdbx_seq_one_letter_code
_entity_poly.pdbx_strand_id
1 'polypeptide(L)'
;MSNPTKNNFEVLSPWAEIDVIPPRGIQPRITELANKKIGLFIDSKRSATPMLKMVEKAIAARSPSTTFSYFYSIVINEPAYETNKKDEFEDWLKGVDAVVAAVGD
;
A
#
# COMPACT_ATOMS: atom_id res chain seq x y z
N MET A 1 41.01 -4.14 0.92
CA MET A 1 40.78 -3.34 0.59
C MET A 1 40.70 -2.73 0.52
N SER A 2 41.00 -3.23 0.89
CA SER A 2 40.85 -2.39 0.59
C SER A 2 40.80 -1.84 0.63
N ASN A 3 40.88 -2.14 0.95
CA ASN A 3 40.96 -1.35 0.80
C ASN A 3 40.94 -0.66 0.74
N PRO A 4 41.30 -0.79 1.14
CA PRO A 4 41.27 -0.05 1.00
C PRO A 4 41.27 0.43 0.95
N THR A 5 41.19 0.26 1.00
CA THR A 5 41.03 0.81 0.84
C THR A 5 40.82 1.15 0.81
N LYS A 6 40.80 1.07 0.56
CA LYS A 6 40.32 1.52 0.59
C LYS A 6 40.32 2.32 0.35
N ASN A 7 40.26 2.45 0.02
CA ASN A 7 39.96 3.30 -0.13
C ASN A 7 39.63 3.91 0.00
N ASN A 8 39.97 3.90 -0.14
CA ASN A 8 39.18 4.32 0.03
C ASN A 8 38.52 5.49 0.02
N PHE A 9 38.33 5.79 -0.53
CA PHE A 9 37.23 6.63 -0.41
C PHE A 9 36.04 5.88 -0.67
N GLU A 10 35.06 6.14 0.11
CA GLU A 10 33.85 5.44 -0.10
C GLU A 10 32.85 6.42 -0.62
N VAL A 11 32.23 6.10 -1.70
CA VAL A 11 31.04 6.75 -2.12
C VAL A 11 29.94 6.14 -1.29
N LEU A 12 29.42 6.87 -0.34
CA LEU A 12 28.35 6.34 0.48
C LEU A 12 27.09 6.30 -0.31
N SER A 13 26.58 5.09 -0.50
CA SER A 13 25.28 4.91 -1.10
C SER A 13 24.21 5.38 -0.12
N PRO A 14 23.14 6.02 -0.60
CA PRO A 14 22.03 6.34 0.30
C PRO A 14 21.50 5.12 1.04
N TRP A 15 21.60 3.96 0.44
CA TRP A 15 21.17 2.73 1.10
C TRP A 15 22.00 2.40 2.31
N ALA A 16 23.29 2.76 2.30
CA ALA A 16 24.18 2.45 3.40
C ALA A 16 23.90 3.32 4.63
N GLU A 17 23.19 4.42 4.43
CA GLU A 17 22.92 5.34 5.54
C GLU A 17 21.55 5.11 6.16
N ILE A 18 20.77 4.21 5.61
CA ILE A 18 19.44 3.92 6.12
C ILE A 18 19.54 2.74 7.06
N ASP A 19 18.93 2.87 8.22
CA ASP A 19 18.88 1.77 9.17
C ASP A 19 18.21 0.58 8.51
N VAL A 20 18.81 -0.58 8.69
CA VAL A 20 18.25 -1.79 8.11
C VAL A 20 17.06 -2.20 8.94
N ILE A 21 15.90 -2.25 8.29
CA ILE A 21 14.69 -2.75 8.92
C ILE A 21 14.60 -4.23 8.58
N PRO A 22 14.49 -5.11 9.58
CA PRO A 22 14.37 -6.53 9.28
C PRO A 22 13.18 -6.78 8.37
N PRO A 23 13.34 -7.63 7.36
CA PRO A 23 12.23 -7.92 6.47
C PRO A 23 11.11 -8.60 7.23
N ARG A 24 9.89 -8.21 6.92
CA ARG A 24 8.72 -8.88 7.45
C ARG A 24 8.17 -9.80 6.39
N GLY A 25 7.64 -10.92 6.82
CA GLY A 25 6.91 -11.76 5.91
C GLY A 25 5.62 -11.06 5.49
N ILE A 26 5.11 -11.42 4.32
CA ILE A 26 3.80 -10.91 3.91
C ILE A 26 2.74 -11.60 4.74
N GLN A 27 1.64 -10.87 4.95
CA GLN A 27 0.50 -11.43 5.65
C GLN A 27 -0.05 -12.63 4.87
N PRO A 28 -0.59 -13.62 5.58
CA PRO A 28 -1.22 -14.73 4.89
C PRO A 28 -2.33 -14.21 3.97
N ARG A 29 -2.43 -14.83 2.80
CA ARG A 29 -3.47 -14.45 1.86
C ARG A 29 -4.83 -14.89 2.38
N ILE A 30 -5.85 -14.08 2.09
CA ILE A 30 -7.20 -14.54 2.34
C ILE A 30 -7.51 -15.66 1.36
N THR A 31 -8.22 -16.66 1.83
CA THR A 31 -8.48 -17.84 1.02
C THR A 31 -9.78 -17.75 0.26
N GLU A 32 -10.66 -16.84 0.63
CA GLU A 32 -11.93 -16.64 -0.06
C GLU A 32 -12.36 -15.19 0.10
N LEU A 33 -13.21 -14.74 -0.81
CA LEU A 33 -13.70 -13.38 -0.80
C LEU A 33 -15.06 -13.25 -0.14
N ALA A 34 -15.77 -14.37 0.02
CA ALA A 34 -17.11 -14.35 0.57
C ALA A 34 -17.11 -13.76 1.98
N ASN A 35 -18.01 -12.82 2.20
CA ASN A 35 -18.19 -12.14 3.49
C ASN A 35 -16.97 -11.36 3.96
N LYS A 36 -16.06 -11.04 3.04
CA LYS A 36 -14.88 -10.22 3.34
C LYS A 36 -15.15 -8.78 2.97
N LYS A 37 -14.43 -7.89 3.63
CA LYS A 37 -14.48 -6.46 3.33
C LYS A 37 -13.18 -6.07 2.66
N ILE A 38 -13.27 -5.59 1.43
CA ILE A 38 -12.11 -5.21 0.63
C ILE A 38 -11.99 -3.71 0.66
N GLY A 39 -10.82 -3.23 1.07
CA GLY A 39 -10.51 -1.82 1.01
C GLY A 39 -10.02 -1.47 -0.39
N LEU A 40 -10.48 -0.33 -0.90
CA LEU A 40 -10.04 0.17 -2.19
C LEU A 40 -9.34 1.51 -1.93
N PHE A 41 -8.02 1.50 -2.06
CA PHE A 41 -7.20 2.66 -1.75
C PHE A 41 -6.95 3.45 -3.01
N ILE A 42 -7.48 4.66 -3.06
CA ILE A 42 -7.35 5.55 -4.21
C ILE A 42 -6.30 6.59 -3.91
N ASP A 43 -5.25 6.63 -4.72
CA ASP A 43 -4.27 7.70 -4.61
C ASP A 43 -4.78 8.93 -5.36
N SER A 44 -3.93 9.93 -5.52
CA SER A 44 -4.36 11.19 -6.11
C SER A 44 -4.42 11.16 -7.64
N LYS A 45 -4.14 10.02 -8.28
CA LYS A 45 -4.17 9.92 -9.73
C LYS A 45 -5.60 9.83 -10.22
N ARG A 46 -5.88 10.49 -11.34
CA ARG A 46 -7.23 10.49 -11.91
C ARG A 46 -7.71 9.12 -12.33
N SER A 47 -6.77 8.29 -12.79
CA SER A 47 -7.13 6.96 -13.28
C SER A 47 -7.47 5.99 -12.17
N ALA A 48 -7.11 6.29 -10.93
CA ALA A 48 -7.30 5.35 -9.82
C ALA A 48 -8.78 5.05 -9.58
N THR A 49 -9.62 6.07 -9.54
CA THR A 49 -11.03 5.87 -9.24
C THR A 49 -11.72 4.97 -10.27
N PRO A 50 -11.64 5.24 -11.58
CA PRO A 50 -12.33 4.35 -12.54
C PRO A 50 -11.74 2.95 -12.53
N MET A 51 -10.44 2.80 -12.30
CA MET A 51 -9.83 1.48 -12.23
C MET A 51 -10.36 0.68 -11.06
N LEU A 52 -10.41 1.29 -9.89
CA LEU A 52 -10.89 0.59 -8.70
C LEU A 52 -12.40 0.36 -8.74
N LYS A 53 -13.16 1.22 -9.41
CA LYS A 53 -14.58 0.95 -9.64
C LYS A 53 -14.78 -0.30 -10.48
N MET A 54 -13.92 -0.51 -11.48
CA MET A 54 -14.00 -1.72 -12.28
C MET A 54 -13.60 -2.96 -11.48
N VAL A 55 -12.60 -2.82 -10.61
CA VAL A 55 -12.19 -3.92 -9.74
C VAL A 55 -13.35 -4.29 -8.80
N GLU A 56 -13.99 -3.29 -8.20
CA GLU A 56 -15.14 -3.52 -7.35
C GLU A 56 -16.22 -4.29 -8.10
N LYS A 57 -16.55 -3.84 -9.29
CA LYS A 57 -17.58 -4.47 -10.09
C LYS A 57 -17.24 -5.91 -10.42
N ALA A 58 -15.99 -6.17 -10.78
CA ALA A 58 -15.56 -7.52 -11.13
C ALA A 58 -15.61 -8.47 -9.93
N ILE A 59 -15.18 -7.98 -8.77
CA ILE A 59 -15.20 -8.80 -7.57
C ILE A 59 -16.65 -9.05 -7.13
N ALA A 60 -17.47 -8.01 -7.15
CA ALA A 60 -18.86 -8.15 -6.73
C ALA A 60 -19.61 -9.16 -7.61
N ALA A 61 -19.27 -9.22 -8.90
CA ALA A 61 -19.90 -10.18 -9.80
C ALA A 61 -19.54 -11.62 -9.43
N ARG A 62 -18.33 -11.83 -8.92
CA ARG A 62 -17.87 -13.18 -8.55
C ARG A 62 -18.22 -13.54 -7.12
N SER A 63 -18.35 -12.55 -6.26
CA SER A 63 -18.58 -12.79 -4.84
C SER A 63 -19.57 -11.75 -4.31
N PRO A 64 -20.87 -11.99 -4.46
CA PRO A 64 -21.88 -10.99 -4.08
C PRO A 64 -21.88 -10.61 -2.60
N SER A 65 -21.34 -11.46 -1.72
CA SER A 65 -21.30 -11.16 -0.29
C SER A 65 -20.10 -10.33 0.13
N THR A 66 -19.18 -10.04 -0.81
CA THR A 66 -18.03 -9.18 -0.52
C THR A 66 -18.49 -7.73 -0.43
N THR A 67 -17.98 -7.02 0.58
CA THR A 67 -18.27 -5.59 0.70
C THR A 67 -17.01 -4.79 0.45
N PHE A 68 -17.16 -3.49 0.25
CA PHE A 68 -16.07 -2.63 -0.16
C PHE A 68 -16.06 -1.36 0.66
N SER A 69 -14.86 -0.83 0.86
CA SER A 69 -14.68 0.43 1.56
C SER A 69 -13.58 1.20 0.86
N TYR A 70 -13.83 2.46 0.54
CA TYR A 70 -12.89 3.30 -0.17
C TYR A 70 -12.13 4.19 0.79
N PHE A 71 -10.86 4.40 0.49
CA PHE A 71 -10.07 5.42 1.17
C PHE A 71 -9.39 6.26 0.10
N TYR A 72 -9.54 7.57 0.21
CA TYR A 72 -8.98 8.52 -0.75
C TYR A 72 -7.77 9.20 -0.14
N SER A 73 -6.62 9.01 -0.75
CA SER A 73 -5.40 9.69 -0.36
C SER A 73 -5.30 10.96 -1.21
N ILE A 74 -5.51 12.10 -0.58
CA ILE A 74 -5.56 13.36 -1.31
C ILE A 74 -4.25 14.10 -1.36
N VAL A 75 -3.23 13.59 -0.68
CA VAL A 75 -1.94 14.27 -0.63
C VAL A 75 -1.02 13.61 -1.64
N ILE A 76 -0.57 14.43 -2.60
CA ILE A 76 0.31 13.96 -3.67
C ILE A 76 1.70 13.77 -3.10
N ASN A 77 2.32 12.63 -3.45
CA ASN A 77 3.70 12.32 -3.10
C ASN A 77 3.96 12.13 -1.61
N GLU A 78 2.91 11.96 -0.81
CA GLU A 78 3.08 11.64 0.61
C GLU A 78 2.25 10.43 0.96
N PRO A 79 2.83 9.47 1.66
CA PRO A 79 2.05 8.32 2.12
C PRO A 79 0.98 8.76 3.12
N ALA A 80 -0.16 8.12 3.05
CA ALA A 80 -1.26 8.47 3.96
C ALA A 80 -0.84 8.40 5.43
N TYR A 81 0.03 7.47 5.76
CA TYR A 81 0.45 7.29 7.15
C TYR A 81 1.42 8.38 7.64
N GLU A 82 1.86 9.26 6.74
CA GLU A 82 2.73 10.39 7.11
C GLU A 82 2.01 11.73 7.07
N THR A 83 0.70 11.70 6.87
CA THR A 83 -0.09 12.92 6.80
C THR A 83 -0.91 13.08 8.06
N ASN A 84 -1.63 14.20 8.14
CA ASN A 84 -2.56 14.42 9.25
C ASN A 84 -3.78 13.50 9.18
N LYS A 85 -3.86 12.66 8.16
CA LYS A 85 -4.92 11.66 8.03
C LYS A 85 -4.48 10.28 8.46
N LYS A 86 -3.35 10.20 9.15
CA LYS A 86 -2.81 8.92 9.59
C LYS A 86 -3.82 8.13 10.43
N ASP A 87 -4.49 8.80 11.38
CA ASP A 87 -5.44 8.12 12.25
C ASP A 87 -6.62 7.57 11.47
N GLU A 88 -7.14 8.35 10.53
CA GLU A 88 -8.23 7.90 9.68
C GLU A 88 -7.81 6.70 8.85
N PHE A 89 -6.60 6.76 8.31
CA PHE A 89 -6.07 5.68 7.49
C PHE A 89 -5.93 4.40 8.31
N GLU A 90 -5.38 4.51 9.51
CA GLU A 90 -5.20 3.34 10.36
C GLU A 90 -6.53 2.74 10.79
N ASP A 91 -7.50 3.58 11.10
CA ASP A 91 -8.84 3.11 11.45
C ASP A 91 -9.48 2.38 10.28
N TRP A 92 -9.32 2.93 9.07
CA TRP A 92 -9.85 2.29 7.88
C TRP A 92 -9.19 0.93 7.65
N LEU A 93 -7.86 0.85 7.82
CA LEU A 93 -7.15 -0.41 7.65
C LEU A 93 -7.65 -1.49 8.59
N LYS A 94 -7.98 -1.12 9.80
CA LYS A 94 -8.47 -2.10 10.79
C LYS A 94 -9.81 -2.68 10.40
N GLY A 95 -10.56 -1.99 9.57
CA GLY A 95 -11.89 -2.42 9.19
C GLY A 95 -11.96 -3.26 7.93
N VAL A 96 -10.84 -3.53 7.27
CA VAL A 96 -10.85 -4.28 6.01
C VAL A 96 -10.00 -5.53 6.13
N ASP A 97 -10.32 -6.52 5.30
CA ASP A 97 -9.61 -7.80 5.30
C ASP A 97 -8.48 -7.82 4.29
N ALA A 98 -8.57 -7.02 3.26
CA ALA A 98 -7.52 -6.90 2.24
C ALA A 98 -7.71 -5.57 1.53
N VAL A 99 -6.66 -5.11 0.85
CA VAL A 99 -6.68 -3.81 0.18
C VAL A 99 -6.20 -3.98 -1.26
N VAL A 100 -6.89 -3.32 -2.18
CA VAL A 100 -6.41 -3.14 -3.54
C VAL A 100 -6.11 -1.65 -3.69
N ALA A 101 -4.89 -1.34 -4.08
CA ALA A 101 -4.46 0.05 -4.22
C ALA A 101 -4.20 0.38 -5.68
N ALA A 102 -4.46 1.60 -6.06
CA ALA A 102 -4.13 2.12 -7.39
C ALA A 102 -3.95 3.63 -7.29
N VAL A 103 -3.09 4.18 -8.07
CA VAL A 103 -2.29 3.59 -9.14
C VAL A 103 -0.84 3.83 -8.81
N GLY A 104 -0.01 2.78 -8.92
CA GLY A 104 1.42 2.91 -8.70
C GLY A 104 2.06 3.73 -9.81
N ASP A 105 3.12 4.42 -9.47
CA ASP A 105 3.77 5.33 -10.40
C ASP A 105 5.04 4.72 -10.94
#